data_052c79653e388e263ff656cc54135db0
#
_entry.id   052c79653e388e263ff656cc54135db0
#
_cell.length_a   1.000
_cell.length_b   1.000
_cell.length_c   1.000
_cell.angle_alpha   90.00
_cell.angle_beta   90.00
_cell.angle_gamma   90.00
#
_symmetry.space_group_name_H-M   'P 1'
#
loop_
_entity.id
_entity.type
_entity.pdbx_description
1 polymer ?
#
loop_
_entity_poly.entity_id
_entity_poly.type
_entity_poly.pdbx_seq_one_letter_code
_entity_poly.pdbx_strand_id
1 'polypeptide(L)'
;MVSRLFTIACCAIVVGSLGSLFSPTKGMAQDPKVTPVSGPNSVPVANVQDNNQHLALMQLIESLEPYHPKGEIKGTAIVSGSTTMQSLGRAWTERFRKFHPEVSFSKGKDGTESALQEISENPGVIAGASRPLTDAEMAALKSKNCKEPISLIVALDPLALYVHRDNPISSITPEQLEAIFRATTPTKPQVTKWGDLGVKGEWAEQPIRIHSRSDVSGTTGFIKQWVVGGAELAKSAQVHETNTDVIKGVGSDKFGVALSGFGEANPTVRAVPLALNGSAVEATEANFLAGRYPFVRPLILIIDKEATKTDGGLREGLLRYVLSRDGQLEAIRAGFFPLDPAFIRKQLDGISGPQVR
;
A
#
# COMPACT_ATOMS: atom_id res chain seq x y z
N MET A 1 18.09 -19.43 -22.41
CA MET A 1 17.79 -18.00 -22.12
C MET A 1 16.27 -17.87 -22.02
N VAL A 2 15.73 -18.05 -20.85
CA VAL A 2 14.28 -17.98 -20.63
C VAL A 2 14.04 -16.69 -19.88
N SER A 3 13.43 -15.72 -20.58
CA SER A 3 12.88 -14.49 -20.00
C SER A 3 11.94 -14.90 -18.88
N ARG A 4 12.30 -14.67 -17.63
CA ARG A 4 11.38 -14.77 -16.50
C ARG A 4 10.44 -13.57 -16.60
N LEU A 5 9.33 -13.78 -17.29
CA LEU A 5 8.16 -12.93 -17.15
C LEU A 5 7.84 -12.84 -15.66
N PHE A 6 7.91 -11.62 -15.11
CA PHE A 6 7.43 -11.30 -13.79
C PHE A 6 5.93 -11.61 -13.75
N THR A 7 5.61 -12.82 -13.33
CA THR A 7 4.21 -13.18 -13.07
C THR A 7 3.84 -12.59 -11.71
N ILE A 8 3.34 -11.36 -11.73
CA ILE A 8 2.72 -10.69 -10.59
C ILE A 8 1.35 -11.36 -10.38
N ALA A 9 1.36 -12.61 -9.97
CA ALA A 9 0.14 -13.41 -9.87
C ALA A 9 -0.77 -13.01 -8.70
N CYS A 10 -0.28 -12.26 -7.71
CA CYS A 10 -1.09 -11.90 -6.55
C CYS A 10 -1.87 -10.58 -6.70
N CYS A 11 -1.39 -9.62 -7.51
CA CYS A 11 -2.12 -8.36 -7.75
C CYS A 11 -3.15 -8.48 -8.88
N ALA A 12 -2.95 -9.38 -9.84
CA ALA A 12 -3.85 -9.55 -10.99
C ALA A 12 -5.26 -10.03 -10.60
N ILE A 13 -5.42 -10.69 -9.47
CA ILE A 13 -6.74 -11.20 -9.03
C ILE A 13 -7.63 -10.08 -8.47
N VAL A 14 -7.04 -9.03 -7.90
CA VAL A 14 -7.80 -7.90 -7.32
C VAL A 14 -8.05 -6.79 -8.34
N VAL A 15 -7.15 -6.64 -9.32
CA VAL A 15 -7.21 -5.55 -10.33
C VAL A 15 -7.85 -6.01 -11.65
N GLY A 16 -7.83 -7.32 -11.95
CA GLY A 16 -8.35 -7.86 -13.20
C GLY A 16 -9.87 -7.69 -13.43
N SER A 17 -10.66 -7.42 -12.38
CA SER A 17 -12.09 -7.16 -12.51
C SER A 17 -12.45 -5.70 -12.83
N LEU A 18 -11.52 -4.75 -12.69
CA LEU A 18 -11.75 -3.34 -12.98
C LEU A 18 -11.54 -2.96 -14.46
N GLY A 19 -10.86 -3.81 -15.24
CA GLY A 19 -10.53 -3.54 -16.65
C GLY A 19 -11.73 -3.55 -17.63
N SER A 20 -12.89 -4.05 -17.22
CA SER A 20 -14.05 -4.20 -18.13
C SER A 20 -15.07 -3.06 -18.10
N LEU A 21 -14.92 -2.04 -17.27
CA LEU A 21 -15.90 -0.97 -17.10
C LEU A 21 -15.57 0.34 -17.86
N PHE A 22 -14.41 0.43 -18.50
CA PHE A 22 -14.06 1.62 -19.29
C PHE A 22 -13.80 1.26 -20.75
N SER A 23 -14.85 1.21 -21.57
CA SER A 23 -14.74 1.35 -23.02
C SER A 23 -14.66 2.84 -23.38
N PRO A 24 -13.68 3.27 -24.19
CA PRO A 24 -13.60 4.67 -24.58
C PRO A 24 -14.69 4.99 -25.59
N THR A 25 -15.58 5.90 -25.25
CA THR A 25 -16.47 6.55 -26.21
C THR A 25 -15.65 7.40 -27.17
N LYS A 26 -15.79 7.11 -28.46
CA LYS A 26 -15.24 7.88 -29.56
C LYS A 26 -15.84 9.26 -29.64
N GLY A 27 -14.98 10.28 -29.77
CA GLY A 27 -15.21 11.47 -30.55
C GLY A 27 -15.74 12.67 -29.80
N MET A 28 -14.86 13.65 -29.56
CA MET A 28 -15.21 15.07 -29.78
C MET A 28 -13.96 15.85 -30.18
N ALA A 29 -14.17 16.74 -31.16
CA ALA A 29 -13.19 17.47 -31.93
C ALA A 29 -12.40 18.51 -31.13
N GLN A 30 -11.20 18.80 -31.63
CA GLN A 30 -10.36 19.94 -31.26
C GLN A 30 -10.99 21.25 -31.67
N ASP A 31 -10.89 22.25 -30.80
CA ASP A 31 -10.96 23.67 -31.17
C ASP A 31 -10.09 24.55 -30.23
N PRO A 32 -9.78 25.82 -30.56
CA PRO A 32 -8.40 26.26 -30.79
C PRO A 32 -7.81 27.17 -29.70
N LYS A 33 -6.48 27.28 -29.72
CA LYS A 33 -5.56 28.28 -29.20
C LYS A 33 -6.12 29.42 -28.34
N VAL A 34 -5.79 29.39 -27.05
CA VAL A 34 -5.76 30.58 -26.21
C VAL A 34 -4.32 30.79 -25.73
N THR A 35 -3.75 31.93 -26.09
CA THR A 35 -2.41 32.40 -25.62
C THR A 35 -2.46 32.78 -24.17
N PRO A 36 -1.42 32.44 -23.36
CA PRO A 36 -1.36 32.83 -21.95
C PRO A 36 -0.87 34.26 -21.77
N VAL A 37 -1.62 35.04 -21.01
CA VAL A 37 -1.19 36.36 -20.49
C VAL A 37 -0.39 36.11 -19.20
N SER A 38 0.88 36.49 -19.21
CA SER A 38 1.76 36.45 -18.05
C SER A 38 1.52 37.65 -17.11
N GLY A 39 1.14 37.38 -15.85
CA GLY A 39 1.11 38.35 -14.76
C GLY A 39 1.76 37.75 -13.51
N PRO A 40 2.51 38.52 -12.68
CA PRO A 40 3.28 38.04 -11.55
C PRO A 40 2.41 37.95 -10.29
N ASN A 41 1.66 36.88 -10.11
CA ASN A 41 1.01 36.43 -8.85
C ASN A 41 0.13 35.21 -9.12
N SER A 42 0.69 34.14 -9.69
CA SER A 42 0.00 32.86 -9.76
C SER A 42 0.26 32.05 -8.51
N VAL A 43 -0.71 32.00 -7.63
CA VAL A 43 -0.87 30.91 -6.65
C VAL A 43 -0.84 29.60 -7.44
N PRO A 44 -0.07 28.56 -7.04
CA PRO A 44 -0.09 27.29 -7.75
C PRO A 44 -1.52 26.72 -7.70
N VAL A 45 -2.19 26.69 -8.84
CA VAL A 45 -3.44 25.97 -8.98
C VAL A 45 -3.12 24.48 -8.77
N ALA A 46 -3.66 23.89 -7.72
CA ALA A 46 -3.65 22.46 -7.51
C ALA A 46 -4.14 21.79 -8.79
N ASN A 47 -3.39 20.80 -9.25
CA ASN A 47 -3.51 20.18 -10.55
C ASN A 47 -4.94 19.63 -10.73
N VAL A 48 -5.68 20.09 -11.73
CA VAL A 48 -7.06 19.67 -12.04
C VAL A 48 -7.14 18.15 -12.31
N GLN A 49 -6.02 17.52 -12.65
CA GLN A 49 -5.92 16.06 -12.78
C GLN A 49 -6.10 15.33 -11.46
N ASP A 50 -5.59 15.88 -10.32
CA ASP A 50 -5.70 15.24 -9.01
C ASP A 50 -7.15 15.20 -8.49
N ASN A 51 -7.95 16.23 -8.79
CA ASN A 51 -9.36 16.25 -8.37
C ASN A 51 -10.23 15.18 -9.07
N ASN A 52 -9.93 14.85 -10.34
CA ASN A 52 -10.67 13.81 -11.06
C ASN A 52 -10.29 12.39 -10.62
N GLN A 53 -9.07 12.18 -10.14
CA GLN A 53 -8.59 10.88 -9.70
C GLN A 53 -9.19 10.51 -8.34
N HIS A 54 -9.18 11.43 -7.38
CA HIS A 54 -9.83 11.24 -6.09
C HIS A 54 -11.34 11.00 -6.21
N LEU A 55 -11.97 11.61 -7.22
CA LEU A 55 -13.38 11.38 -7.52
C LEU A 55 -13.65 9.91 -7.89
N ALA A 56 -12.76 9.25 -8.63
CA ALA A 56 -12.92 7.84 -8.99
C ALA A 56 -12.88 6.92 -7.76
N LEU A 57 -11.99 7.18 -6.80
CA LEU A 57 -11.95 6.43 -5.54
C LEU A 57 -13.22 6.64 -4.70
N MET A 58 -13.74 7.87 -4.65
CA MET A 58 -14.98 8.18 -3.95
C MET A 58 -16.18 7.49 -4.60
N GLN A 59 -16.28 7.52 -5.93
CA GLN A 59 -17.33 6.83 -6.69
C GLN A 59 -17.31 5.31 -6.48
N LEU A 60 -16.11 4.72 -6.37
CA LEU A 60 -15.97 3.28 -6.10
C LEU A 60 -16.65 2.88 -4.79
N ILE A 61 -16.51 3.68 -3.73
CA ILE A 61 -17.09 3.36 -2.43
C ILE A 61 -18.56 3.76 -2.28
N GLU A 62 -19.12 4.57 -3.18
CA GLU A 62 -20.54 4.99 -3.13
C GLU A 62 -21.50 3.80 -3.19
N SER A 63 -21.12 2.72 -3.89
CA SER A 63 -21.92 1.50 -3.99
C SER A 63 -21.80 0.58 -2.77
N LEU A 64 -20.98 0.93 -1.79
CA LEU A 64 -20.87 0.20 -0.53
C LEU A 64 -21.93 0.69 0.47
N GLU A 65 -22.46 -0.27 1.23
CA GLU A 65 -23.36 0.07 2.33
C GLU A 65 -22.60 0.79 3.47
N PRO A 66 -23.21 1.81 4.10
CA PRO A 66 -22.70 2.37 5.34
C PRO A 66 -22.61 1.31 6.44
N TYR A 67 -21.83 1.59 7.47
CA TYR A 67 -21.80 0.71 8.62
C TYR A 67 -23.09 0.85 9.45
N HIS A 68 -23.78 -0.27 9.64
CA HIS A 68 -24.95 -0.37 10.50
C HIS A 68 -24.65 -1.26 11.70
N PRO A 69 -24.57 -0.72 12.93
CA PRO A 69 -24.39 -1.52 14.13
C PRO A 69 -25.50 -2.56 14.32
N LYS A 70 -25.11 -3.82 14.50
CA LYS A 70 -26.06 -4.93 14.77
C LYS A 70 -26.20 -5.22 16.27
N GLY A 71 -26.44 -4.20 17.06
CA GLY A 71 -26.51 -4.31 18.52
C GLY A 71 -25.33 -3.66 19.23
N GLU A 72 -25.31 -3.80 20.53
CA GLU A 72 -24.29 -3.23 21.41
C GLU A 72 -23.07 -4.16 21.46
N ILE A 73 -21.92 -3.62 21.15
CA ILE A 73 -20.62 -4.33 21.25
C ILE A 73 -19.85 -3.71 22.40
N LYS A 74 -19.26 -4.57 23.25
CA LYS A 74 -18.44 -4.19 24.41
C LYS A 74 -17.17 -5.01 24.43
N GLY A 75 -16.15 -4.51 25.12
CA GLY A 75 -14.93 -5.25 25.37
C GLY A 75 -13.66 -4.56 24.92
N THR A 76 -12.56 -5.28 25.03
CA THR A 76 -11.23 -4.78 24.70
C THR A 76 -10.55 -5.70 23.67
N ALA A 77 -9.93 -5.12 22.66
CA ALA A 77 -9.06 -5.84 21.75
C ALA A 77 -7.67 -5.22 21.69
N ILE A 78 -6.66 -6.04 21.42
CA ILE A 78 -5.29 -5.61 21.14
C ILE A 78 -5.16 -5.48 19.63
N VAL A 79 -4.68 -4.34 19.14
CA VAL A 79 -4.39 -4.12 17.73
C VAL A 79 -2.88 -4.04 17.57
N SER A 80 -2.31 -5.03 16.89
CA SER A 80 -0.89 -5.12 16.57
C SER A 80 -0.69 -5.00 15.06
N GLY A 81 0.49 -4.60 14.65
CA GLY A 81 0.76 -4.80 13.26
C GLY A 81 1.62 -3.78 12.58
N SER A 82 1.50 -3.84 11.27
CA SER A 82 2.31 -3.07 10.36
C SER A 82 2.30 -1.59 10.71
N THR A 83 3.50 -1.03 10.87
CA THR A 83 3.69 0.42 11.03
C THR A 83 3.13 1.22 9.85
N THR A 84 3.01 0.61 8.66
CA THR A 84 2.32 1.20 7.50
C THR A 84 0.84 1.46 7.80
N MET A 85 0.19 0.59 8.57
CA MET A 85 -1.24 0.67 8.87
C MET A 85 -1.58 1.48 10.14
N GLN A 86 -0.60 2.04 10.84
CA GLN A 86 -0.85 2.67 12.16
C GLN A 86 -1.84 3.83 12.10
N SER A 87 -1.68 4.75 11.14
CA SER A 87 -2.62 5.88 10.96
C SER A 87 -4.02 5.40 10.63
N LEU A 88 -4.14 4.47 9.72
CA LEU A 88 -5.40 3.88 9.29
C LEU A 88 -6.06 3.06 10.41
N GLY A 89 -5.28 2.22 11.11
CA GLY A 89 -5.76 1.45 12.25
C GLY A 89 -6.30 2.33 13.37
N ARG A 90 -5.62 3.45 13.65
CA ARG A 90 -6.11 4.46 14.59
C ARG A 90 -7.43 5.08 14.11
N ALA A 91 -7.51 5.53 12.86
CA ALA A 91 -8.72 6.11 12.31
C ALA A 91 -9.91 5.14 12.38
N TRP A 92 -9.70 3.88 12.03
CA TRP A 92 -10.73 2.84 12.14
C TRP A 92 -11.19 2.61 13.57
N THR A 93 -10.28 2.44 14.51
CA THR A 93 -10.63 2.18 15.93
C THR A 93 -11.30 3.36 16.60
N GLU A 94 -10.84 4.59 16.34
CA GLU A 94 -11.47 5.82 16.85
C GLU A 94 -12.88 6.02 16.30
N ARG A 95 -13.07 5.74 14.98
CA ARG A 95 -14.38 5.87 14.35
C ARG A 95 -15.34 4.76 14.77
N PHE A 96 -14.87 3.53 14.89
CA PHE A 96 -15.65 2.39 15.37
C PHE A 96 -16.18 2.62 16.79
N ARG A 97 -15.39 3.20 17.68
CA ARG A 97 -15.82 3.59 19.03
C ARG A 97 -16.94 4.62 19.06
N LYS A 98 -17.17 5.41 18.02
CA LYS A 98 -18.33 6.30 17.94
C LYS A 98 -19.64 5.54 17.78
N PHE A 99 -19.59 4.35 17.17
CA PHE A 99 -20.75 3.44 17.08
C PHE A 99 -20.87 2.54 18.30
N HIS A 100 -19.75 2.23 18.97
CA HIS A 100 -19.66 1.29 20.10
C HIS A 100 -18.81 1.90 21.22
N PRO A 101 -19.38 2.81 22.05
CA PRO A 101 -18.62 3.55 23.06
C PRO A 101 -17.97 2.69 24.15
N GLU A 102 -18.52 1.50 24.41
CA GLU A 102 -18.00 0.56 25.41
C GLU A 102 -16.88 -0.34 24.90
N VAL A 103 -16.42 -0.12 23.66
CA VAL A 103 -15.25 -0.80 23.11
C VAL A 103 -13.98 -0.01 23.39
N SER A 104 -12.94 -0.70 23.79
CA SER A 104 -11.59 -0.15 23.92
C SER A 104 -10.57 -0.94 23.10
N PHE A 105 -9.53 -0.22 22.65
CA PHE A 105 -8.43 -0.81 21.92
C PHE A 105 -7.11 -0.48 22.61
N SER A 106 -6.27 -1.48 22.82
CA SER A 106 -4.90 -1.30 23.27
C SER A 106 -3.93 -1.55 22.11
N LYS A 107 -2.82 -0.82 22.12
CA LYS A 107 -1.75 -1.03 21.15
C LYS A 107 -0.95 -2.26 21.54
N GLY A 108 -0.76 -3.18 20.60
CA GLY A 108 0.16 -4.28 20.66
C GLY A 108 1.51 -3.97 20.00
N LYS A 109 2.20 -4.99 19.48
CA LYS A 109 3.53 -4.87 18.89
C LYS A 109 3.50 -4.19 17.51
N ASP A 110 4.55 -3.47 17.19
CA ASP A 110 4.75 -2.82 15.89
C ASP A 110 5.45 -3.78 14.90
N GLY A 111 5.06 -3.70 13.62
CA GLY A 111 5.61 -4.51 12.53
C GLY A 111 4.80 -5.75 12.21
N THR A 112 4.85 -6.17 10.93
CA THR A 112 4.08 -7.32 10.43
C THR A 112 4.50 -8.62 11.13
N GLU A 113 5.80 -8.92 11.19
CA GLU A 113 6.30 -10.15 11.82
C GLU A 113 5.98 -10.21 13.31
N SER A 114 6.16 -9.09 14.02
CA SER A 114 5.86 -9.02 15.47
C SER A 114 4.36 -9.23 15.74
N ALA A 115 3.50 -8.73 14.89
CA ALA A 115 2.04 -8.92 14.99
C ALA A 115 1.65 -10.39 14.73
N LEU A 116 2.26 -11.03 13.74
CA LEU A 116 2.04 -12.46 13.47
C LEU A 116 2.50 -13.33 14.63
N GLN A 117 3.63 -13.00 15.24
CA GLN A 117 4.07 -13.66 16.47
C GLN A 117 3.06 -13.46 17.59
N GLU A 118 2.61 -12.22 17.82
CA GLU A 118 1.71 -11.90 18.93
C GLU A 118 0.35 -12.61 18.81
N ILE A 119 -0.28 -12.61 17.62
CA ILE A 119 -1.54 -13.35 17.43
C ILE A 119 -1.36 -14.86 17.57
N SER A 120 -0.19 -15.40 17.22
CA SER A 120 0.10 -16.82 17.41
C SER A 120 0.17 -17.23 18.89
N GLU A 121 0.50 -16.30 19.77
CA GLU A 121 0.59 -16.48 21.22
C GLU A 121 -0.72 -16.08 21.91
N ASN A 122 -1.40 -15.05 21.41
CA ASN A 122 -2.66 -14.52 21.93
C ASN A 122 -3.70 -14.39 20.80
N PRO A 123 -4.61 -15.35 20.63
CA PRO A 123 -5.65 -15.30 19.59
C PRO A 123 -6.65 -14.14 19.75
N GLY A 124 -6.59 -13.43 20.91
CA GLY A 124 -7.32 -12.19 21.16
C GLY A 124 -6.83 -10.97 20.39
N VAL A 125 -5.68 -11.03 19.76
CA VAL A 125 -5.09 -9.94 18.98
C VAL A 125 -5.74 -9.82 17.61
N ILE A 126 -5.89 -8.58 17.14
CA ILE A 126 -6.14 -8.24 15.73
C ILE A 126 -4.80 -7.86 15.13
N ALA A 127 -4.26 -8.69 14.25
CA ALA A 127 -2.95 -8.47 13.66
C ALA A 127 -3.06 -7.81 12.28
N GLY A 128 -2.26 -6.78 12.04
CA GLY A 128 -2.16 -6.07 10.77
C GLY A 128 -0.89 -6.45 9.99
N ALA A 129 -1.03 -6.74 8.71
CA ALA A 129 0.09 -7.00 7.80
C ALA A 129 -0.01 -6.11 6.56
N SER A 130 1.13 -5.65 6.04
CA SER A 130 1.21 -4.85 4.81
C SER A 130 1.92 -5.60 3.66
N ARG A 131 1.78 -6.90 3.66
CA ARG A 131 2.13 -7.85 2.61
C ARG A 131 1.29 -9.12 2.74
N PRO A 132 1.15 -9.91 1.69
CA PRO A 132 0.59 -11.26 1.82
C PRO A 132 1.36 -12.10 2.84
N LEU A 133 0.65 -12.96 3.55
CA LEU A 133 1.26 -13.99 4.37
C LEU A 133 1.73 -15.13 3.48
N THR A 134 2.86 -15.72 3.85
CA THR A 134 3.34 -16.96 3.23
C THR A 134 2.53 -18.16 3.75
N ASP A 135 2.53 -19.27 3.00
CA ASP A 135 1.90 -20.51 3.45
C ASP A 135 2.51 -21.02 4.75
N ALA A 136 3.82 -20.82 4.93
CA ALA A 136 4.53 -21.18 6.15
C ALA A 136 4.05 -20.34 7.36
N GLU A 137 3.83 -19.03 7.19
CA GLU A 137 3.28 -18.17 8.25
C GLU A 137 1.85 -18.57 8.61
N MET A 138 1.00 -18.84 7.63
CA MET A 138 -0.36 -19.34 7.89
C MET A 138 -0.36 -20.70 8.60
N ALA A 139 0.52 -21.62 8.21
CA ALA A 139 0.69 -22.90 8.89
C ALA A 139 1.20 -22.72 10.33
N ALA A 140 2.15 -21.80 10.54
CA ALA A 140 2.68 -21.48 11.87
C ALA A 140 1.61 -20.92 12.81
N LEU A 141 0.70 -20.06 12.33
CA LEU A 141 -0.43 -19.57 13.12
C LEU A 141 -1.33 -20.74 13.58
N LYS A 142 -1.72 -21.62 12.66
CA LYS A 142 -2.56 -22.79 12.95
C LYS A 142 -1.93 -23.81 13.91
N SER A 143 -0.61 -23.95 13.86
CA SER A 143 0.11 -24.90 14.70
C SER A 143 0.28 -24.44 16.16
N LYS A 144 -0.01 -23.16 16.45
CA LYS A 144 0.05 -22.58 17.78
C LYS A 144 -1.36 -22.37 18.36
N ASN A 145 -1.62 -21.22 18.96
CA ASN A 145 -2.88 -20.94 19.64
C ASN A 145 -3.97 -20.36 18.73
N CYS A 146 -3.66 -19.94 17.50
CA CYS A 146 -4.63 -19.40 16.55
C CYS A 146 -5.30 -20.56 15.79
N LYS A 147 -6.46 -20.99 16.25
CA LYS A 147 -7.12 -22.22 15.78
C LYS A 147 -7.71 -22.10 14.36
N GLU A 148 -8.33 -20.96 14.07
CA GLU A 148 -8.95 -20.70 12.77
C GLU A 148 -8.54 -19.30 12.27
N PRO A 149 -7.22 -19.12 11.89
CA PRO A 149 -6.76 -17.84 11.39
C PRO A 149 -7.43 -17.52 10.05
N ILE A 150 -8.07 -16.37 9.98
CA ILE A 150 -8.55 -15.78 8.74
C ILE A 150 -7.79 -14.49 8.46
N SER A 151 -7.45 -14.28 7.20
CA SER A 151 -6.82 -13.06 6.72
C SER A 151 -7.75 -12.37 5.72
N LEU A 152 -8.00 -11.10 5.93
CA LEU A 152 -8.87 -10.28 5.10
C LEU A 152 -8.07 -9.11 4.53
N ILE A 153 -8.12 -8.92 3.24
CA ILE A 153 -7.60 -7.71 2.62
C ILE A 153 -8.58 -6.59 2.96
N VAL A 154 -8.07 -5.49 3.51
CA VAL A 154 -8.91 -4.39 4.03
C VAL A 154 -8.70 -3.07 3.31
N ALA A 155 -7.58 -2.91 2.63
CA ALA A 155 -7.27 -1.78 1.74
C ALA A 155 -6.09 -2.16 0.83
N LEU A 156 -5.78 -1.30 -0.14
CA LEU A 156 -4.60 -1.44 -0.99
C LEU A 156 -3.64 -0.28 -0.73
N ASP A 157 -2.36 -0.59 -0.63
CA ASP A 157 -1.28 0.38 -0.48
C ASP A 157 -0.47 0.46 -1.77
N PRO A 158 -0.71 1.45 -2.63
CA PRO A 158 0.13 1.70 -3.79
C PRO A 158 1.47 2.27 -3.34
N LEU A 159 2.56 1.77 -3.93
CA LEU A 159 3.92 2.21 -3.68
C LEU A 159 4.51 2.85 -4.93
N ALA A 160 5.27 3.92 -4.75
CA ALA A 160 6.01 4.56 -5.83
C ALA A 160 7.49 4.69 -5.49
N LEU A 161 8.32 4.72 -6.53
CA LEU A 161 9.72 5.09 -6.39
C LEU A 161 9.83 6.61 -6.32
N TYR A 162 10.44 7.11 -5.27
CA TYR A 162 10.63 8.53 -5.04
C TYR A 162 12.10 8.93 -5.13
N VAL A 163 12.31 10.10 -5.70
CA VAL A 163 13.59 10.81 -5.68
C VAL A 163 13.35 12.25 -5.25
N HIS A 164 14.42 12.97 -4.89
CA HIS A 164 14.35 14.41 -4.67
C HIS A 164 13.73 15.10 -5.90
N ARG A 165 12.95 16.17 -5.69
CA ARG A 165 12.24 16.88 -6.76
C ARG A 165 13.13 17.33 -7.92
N ASP A 166 14.39 17.70 -7.64
CA ASP A 166 15.33 18.18 -8.64
C ASP A 166 16.11 17.07 -9.35
N ASN A 167 15.92 15.80 -9.00
CA ASN A 167 16.61 14.69 -9.64
C ASN A 167 16.17 14.57 -11.10
N PRO A 168 17.09 14.53 -12.09
CA PRO A 168 16.72 14.58 -13.51
C PRO A 168 16.34 13.24 -14.13
N ILE A 169 16.35 12.12 -13.38
CA ILE A 169 16.01 10.81 -13.95
C ILE A 169 14.59 10.81 -14.52
N SER A 170 14.40 10.37 -15.76
CA SER A 170 13.11 10.39 -16.44
C SER A 170 12.27 9.15 -16.16
N SER A 171 12.90 7.99 -16.10
CA SER A 171 12.24 6.71 -15.78
C SER A 171 13.28 5.68 -15.34
N ILE A 172 12.80 4.57 -14.77
CA ILE A 172 13.67 3.46 -14.32
C ILE A 172 13.04 2.12 -14.72
N THR A 173 13.87 1.17 -15.15
CA THR A 173 13.38 -0.19 -15.43
C THR A 173 13.31 -1.03 -14.16
N PRO A 174 12.52 -2.12 -14.12
CA PRO A 174 12.50 -3.06 -13.00
C PRO A 174 13.89 -3.63 -12.67
N GLU A 175 14.73 -3.89 -13.67
CA GLU A 175 16.09 -4.40 -13.48
C GLU A 175 17.01 -3.36 -12.85
N GLN A 176 16.88 -2.08 -13.24
CA GLN A 176 17.62 -0.98 -12.63
C GLN A 176 17.16 -0.78 -11.19
N LEU A 177 15.85 -0.87 -10.93
CA LEU A 177 15.30 -0.79 -9.58
C LEU A 177 15.80 -1.93 -8.69
N GLU A 178 15.79 -3.18 -9.19
CA GLU A 178 16.42 -4.34 -8.53
C GLU A 178 17.88 -4.03 -8.18
N ALA A 179 18.64 -3.52 -9.16
CA ALA A 179 20.07 -3.27 -9.01
C ALA A 179 20.41 -2.18 -7.99
N ILE A 180 19.51 -1.22 -7.73
CA ILE A 180 19.65 -0.23 -6.66
C ILE A 180 19.49 -0.88 -5.29
N PHE A 181 18.40 -1.64 -5.10
CA PHE A 181 18.00 -2.11 -3.76
C PHE A 181 18.66 -3.43 -3.35
N ARG A 182 19.22 -4.19 -4.28
CA ARG A 182 19.85 -5.49 -4.00
C ARG A 182 21.28 -5.32 -3.49
N ALA A 183 21.67 -6.19 -2.56
CA ALA A 183 23.07 -6.30 -2.17
C ALA A 183 23.96 -6.74 -3.34
N THR A 184 25.17 -6.21 -3.41
CA THR A 184 26.18 -6.61 -4.40
C THR A 184 26.51 -8.10 -4.30
N THR A 185 26.56 -8.77 -5.44
CA THR A 185 27.10 -10.12 -5.59
C THR A 185 28.13 -10.14 -6.74
N PRO A 186 29.02 -11.15 -6.83
CA PRO A 186 30.00 -11.24 -7.91
C PRO A 186 29.40 -11.21 -9.32
N THR A 187 28.21 -11.74 -9.48
CA THR A 187 27.53 -11.85 -10.78
C THR A 187 26.54 -10.73 -11.07
N LYS A 188 26.15 -9.98 -10.03
CA LYS A 188 25.16 -8.90 -10.11
C LYS A 188 25.61 -7.72 -9.22
N PRO A 189 26.43 -6.80 -9.74
CA PRO A 189 26.85 -5.61 -9.00
C PRO A 189 25.65 -4.70 -8.69
N GLN A 190 25.71 -4.01 -7.57
CA GLN A 190 24.75 -2.95 -7.22
C GLN A 190 25.00 -1.73 -8.11
N VAL A 191 23.94 -1.06 -8.52
CA VAL A 191 24.00 0.28 -9.10
C VAL A 191 24.16 1.29 -7.96
N THR A 192 25.21 2.10 -8.01
CA THR A 192 25.57 2.99 -6.89
C THR A 192 25.69 4.46 -7.28
N LYS A 193 25.70 4.77 -8.56
CA LYS A 193 25.77 6.13 -9.09
C LYS A 193 24.61 6.42 -10.03
N TRP A 194 24.18 7.68 -10.05
CA TRP A 194 23.13 8.11 -10.98
C TRP A 194 23.51 7.95 -12.45
N GLY A 195 24.81 8.06 -12.77
CA GLY A 195 25.33 7.79 -14.12
C GLY A 195 25.15 6.38 -14.61
N ASP A 196 25.15 5.40 -13.70
CA ASP A 196 24.88 3.98 -14.02
C ASP A 196 23.45 3.77 -14.54
N LEU A 197 22.55 4.71 -14.23
CA LEU A 197 21.16 4.74 -14.72
C LEU A 197 20.97 5.62 -15.96
N GLY A 198 22.08 6.14 -16.54
CA GLY A 198 22.06 6.97 -17.73
C GLY A 198 21.87 8.48 -17.47
N VAL A 199 21.84 8.90 -16.21
CA VAL A 199 21.82 10.33 -15.85
C VAL A 199 23.17 10.96 -16.20
N LYS A 200 23.15 12.13 -16.82
CA LYS A 200 24.36 12.82 -17.34
C LYS A 200 24.69 14.09 -16.58
N GLY A 201 25.82 14.71 -16.96
CA GLY A 201 26.29 15.96 -16.39
C GLY A 201 26.82 15.80 -14.96
N GLU A 202 26.61 16.80 -14.12
CA GLU A 202 27.07 16.83 -12.72
C GLU A 202 26.48 15.72 -11.85
N TRP A 203 25.36 15.13 -12.26
CA TRP A 203 24.69 14.05 -11.57
C TRP A 203 25.33 12.67 -11.80
N ALA A 204 26.07 12.49 -12.92
CA ALA A 204 26.57 11.18 -13.31
C ALA A 204 27.45 10.52 -12.23
N GLU A 205 28.32 11.30 -11.60
CA GLU A 205 29.25 10.82 -10.56
C GLU A 205 28.66 10.81 -9.16
N GLN A 206 27.44 11.31 -8.99
CA GLN A 206 26.82 11.38 -7.68
C GLN A 206 26.32 10.02 -7.21
N PRO A 207 26.50 9.71 -5.90
CA PRO A 207 26.06 8.43 -5.34
C PRO A 207 24.53 8.37 -5.27
N ILE A 208 23.97 7.19 -5.46
CA ILE A 208 22.59 6.89 -5.09
C ILE A 208 22.55 6.58 -3.60
N ARG A 209 21.76 7.36 -2.84
CA ARG A 209 21.56 7.16 -1.40
C ARG A 209 20.17 6.59 -1.14
N ILE A 210 20.15 5.37 -0.64
CA ILE A 210 18.91 4.64 -0.40
C ILE A 210 18.35 5.06 0.97
N HIS A 211 17.09 5.51 1.00
CA HIS A 211 16.29 5.67 2.21
C HIS A 211 15.27 4.53 2.30
N SER A 212 15.20 3.84 3.41
CA SER A 212 14.35 2.68 3.59
C SER A 212 13.80 2.61 5.01
N ARG A 213 12.93 1.65 5.22
CA ARG A 213 12.42 1.26 6.54
C ARG A 213 13.33 0.17 7.14
N SER A 214 13.15 -0.11 8.43
CA SER A 214 13.81 -1.24 9.09
C SER A 214 13.38 -2.58 8.50
N ASP A 215 14.15 -3.63 8.73
CA ASP A 215 13.92 -4.98 8.18
C ASP A 215 12.59 -5.60 8.62
N VAL A 216 12.06 -5.21 9.79
CA VAL A 216 10.75 -5.69 10.29
C VAL A 216 9.57 -4.96 9.64
N SER A 217 9.81 -3.97 8.80
CA SER A 217 8.78 -3.22 8.10
C SER A 217 8.21 -4.01 6.93
N GLY A 218 6.88 -3.98 6.77
CA GLY A 218 6.25 -4.54 5.59
C GLY A 218 6.67 -3.88 4.27
N THR A 219 7.16 -2.62 4.27
CA THR A 219 7.70 -1.98 3.06
C THR A 219 9.03 -2.60 2.67
N THR A 220 9.93 -2.81 3.62
CA THR A 220 11.20 -3.50 3.39
C THR A 220 10.97 -4.95 2.97
N GLY A 221 10.02 -5.65 3.62
CA GLY A 221 9.60 -7.00 3.22
C GLY A 221 9.04 -7.04 1.79
N PHE A 222 8.27 -6.03 1.38
CA PHE A 222 7.80 -5.91 0.00
C PHE A 222 8.96 -5.72 -0.99
N ILE A 223 9.91 -4.82 -0.69
CA ILE A 223 11.10 -4.61 -1.53
C ILE A 223 11.89 -5.92 -1.66
N LYS A 224 12.13 -6.60 -0.53
CA LYS A 224 12.87 -7.87 -0.51
C LYS A 224 12.20 -8.93 -1.38
N GLN A 225 10.90 -9.10 -1.26
CA GLN A 225 10.17 -10.15 -1.97
C GLN A 225 9.91 -9.81 -3.45
N TRP A 226 9.44 -8.58 -3.72
CA TRP A 226 8.85 -8.23 -5.01
C TRP A 226 9.78 -7.40 -5.92
N VAL A 227 10.73 -6.66 -5.33
CA VAL A 227 11.69 -5.88 -6.12
C VAL A 227 12.96 -6.68 -6.36
N VAL A 228 13.54 -7.27 -5.30
CA VAL A 228 14.82 -8.00 -5.44
C VAL A 228 14.66 -9.52 -5.47
N GLY A 229 13.43 -10.04 -5.55
CA GLY A 229 13.16 -11.47 -5.73
C GLY A 229 13.64 -12.38 -4.59
N GLY A 230 13.58 -11.91 -3.35
CA GLY A 230 14.04 -12.62 -2.16
C GLY A 230 15.53 -12.49 -1.86
N ALA A 231 16.30 -11.77 -2.70
CA ALA A 231 17.71 -11.54 -2.46
C ALA A 231 17.94 -10.61 -1.25
N GLU A 232 19.17 -10.57 -0.75
CA GLU A 232 19.57 -9.64 0.29
C GLU A 232 19.52 -8.19 -0.19
N LEU A 233 19.09 -7.28 0.71
CA LEU A 233 19.02 -5.86 0.43
C LEU A 233 20.37 -5.18 0.63
N ALA A 234 20.57 -4.06 -0.06
CA ALA A 234 21.74 -3.20 0.11
C ALA A 234 21.85 -2.71 1.56
N LYS A 235 23.00 -2.92 2.18
CA LYS A 235 23.25 -2.54 3.57
C LYS A 235 23.54 -1.05 3.76
N SER A 236 23.70 -0.30 2.68
CA SER A 236 24.00 1.15 2.68
C SER A 236 22.74 2.02 2.89
N ALA A 237 21.57 1.43 3.05
CA ALA A 237 20.33 2.18 3.22
C ALA A 237 20.30 2.94 4.56
N GLN A 238 19.87 4.19 4.51
CA GLN A 238 19.51 4.98 5.70
C GLN A 238 18.13 4.52 6.17
N VAL A 239 18.08 4.04 7.42
CA VAL A 239 16.86 3.45 8.00
C VAL A 239 16.04 4.50 8.73
N HIS A 240 14.74 4.53 8.49
CA HIS A 240 13.77 5.44 9.08
C HIS A 240 12.64 4.67 9.78
N GLU A 241 12.02 5.32 10.79
CA GLU A 241 10.96 4.69 11.58
C GLU A 241 9.61 4.64 10.89
N THR A 242 9.27 5.64 10.08
CA THR A 242 7.98 5.74 9.36
C THR A 242 8.16 5.95 7.86
N ASN A 243 7.13 5.68 7.06
CA ASN A 243 7.14 6.00 5.63
C ASN A 243 7.23 7.51 5.40
N THR A 244 6.58 8.30 6.24
CA THR A 244 6.67 9.76 6.23
C THR A 244 8.12 10.23 6.43
N ASP A 245 8.88 9.60 7.33
CA ASP A 245 10.28 9.95 7.56
C ASP A 245 11.19 9.51 6.40
N VAL A 246 10.88 8.38 5.74
CA VAL A 246 11.54 7.99 4.49
C VAL A 246 11.39 9.11 3.44
N ILE A 247 10.16 9.61 3.23
CA ILE A 247 9.89 10.67 2.24
C ILE A 247 10.57 11.99 2.63
N LYS A 248 10.57 12.37 3.91
CA LYS A 248 11.33 13.54 4.41
C LYS A 248 12.83 13.36 4.16
N GLY A 249 13.37 12.16 4.40
CA GLY A 249 14.77 11.82 4.13
C GLY A 249 15.13 12.05 2.67
N VAL A 250 14.35 11.50 1.73
CA VAL A 250 14.55 11.73 0.28
C VAL A 250 14.40 13.20 -0.09
N GLY A 251 13.40 13.90 0.47
CA GLY A 251 13.16 15.32 0.20
C GLY A 251 14.28 16.24 0.73
N SER A 252 15.06 15.78 1.68
CA SER A 252 16.23 16.50 2.23
C SER A 252 17.56 16.05 1.64
N ASP A 253 17.58 14.95 0.89
CA ASP A 253 18.75 14.39 0.24
C ASP A 253 18.62 14.46 -1.28
N LYS A 254 19.33 15.40 -1.90
CA LYS A 254 19.31 15.62 -3.35
C LYS A 254 19.59 14.35 -4.16
N PHE A 255 20.37 13.41 -3.62
CA PHE A 255 20.76 12.15 -4.25
C PHE A 255 20.00 10.93 -3.70
N GLY A 256 18.97 11.18 -2.89
CA GLY A 256 18.16 10.18 -2.24
C GLY A 256 17.21 9.45 -3.18
N VAL A 257 16.95 8.19 -2.88
CA VAL A 257 15.96 7.34 -3.53
C VAL A 257 15.25 6.47 -2.50
N ALA A 258 13.95 6.27 -2.66
CA ALA A 258 13.18 5.34 -1.84
C ALA A 258 12.00 4.74 -2.60
N LEU A 259 11.60 3.52 -2.23
CA LEU A 259 10.28 2.99 -2.52
C LEU A 259 9.41 3.18 -1.27
N SER A 260 8.31 3.91 -1.38
CA SER A 260 7.43 4.25 -0.25
C SER A 260 5.96 4.35 -0.68
N GLY A 261 5.05 4.49 0.31
CA GLY A 261 3.62 4.64 0.06
C GLY A 261 3.29 5.83 -0.83
N PHE A 262 2.38 5.63 -1.78
CA PHE A 262 1.96 6.67 -2.73
C PHE A 262 1.31 7.87 -2.02
N GLY A 263 0.51 7.62 -0.97
CA GLY A 263 -0.13 8.67 -0.18
C GLY A 263 0.81 9.50 0.70
N GLU A 264 2.11 9.12 0.80
CA GLU A 264 3.10 9.86 1.58
C GLU A 264 3.82 10.97 0.78
N ALA A 265 3.54 11.08 -0.53
CA ALA A 265 4.17 12.08 -1.40
C ALA A 265 3.98 13.50 -0.87
N ASN A 266 5.01 14.32 -1.03
CA ASN A 266 4.97 15.74 -0.70
C ASN A 266 5.77 16.56 -1.76
N PRO A 267 5.68 17.90 -1.77
CA PRO A 267 6.31 18.72 -2.81
C PRO A 267 7.85 18.67 -2.88
N THR A 268 8.53 18.05 -1.91
CA THR A 268 10.02 17.95 -1.92
C THR A 268 10.51 16.73 -2.70
N VAL A 269 9.63 15.81 -3.03
CA VAL A 269 9.92 14.59 -3.79
C VAL A 269 9.10 14.53 -5.07
N ARG A 270 9.50 13.69 -6.00
CA ARG A 270 8.70 13.29 -7.14
C ARG A 270 8.74 11.78 -7.34
N ALA A 271 7.64 11.22 -7.81
CA ALA A 271 7.59 9.82 -8.24
C ALA A 271 8.33 9.65 -9.58
N VAL A 272 9.05 8.54 -9.72
CA VAL A 272 9.76 8.16 -10.94
C VAL A 272 8.90 7.19 -11.74
N PRO A 273 8.61 7.46 -13.03
CA PRO A 273 7.94 6.51 -13.90
C PRO A 273 8.69 5.20 -14.03
N LEU A 274 7.98 4.08 -14.12
CA LEU A 274 8.57 2.78 -14.45
C LEU A 274 8.58 2.57 -15.97
N ALA A 275 9.73 2.23 -16.51
CA ALA A 275 9.86 1.84 -17.92
C ALA A 275 9.44 0.36 -18.06
N LEU A 276 8.20 0.14 -18.48
CA LEU A 276 7.59 -1.18 -18.63
C LEU A 276 7.25 -1.41 -20.12
N ASN A 277 7.74 -2.51 -20.68
CA ASN A 277 7.49 -2.87 -22.08
C ASN A 277 7.73 -1.73 -23.08
N GLY A 278 8.79 -0.95 -22.88
CA GLY A 278 9.17 0.17 -23.75
C GLY A 278 8.41 1.47 -23.54
N SER A 279 7.50 1.54 -22.56
CA SER A 279 6.73 2.73 -22.21
C SER A 279 7.00 3.17 -20.79
N ALA A 280 7.10 4.48 -20.55
CA ALA A 280 7.18 5.03 -19.20
C ALA A 280 5.76 5.09 -18.58
N VAL A 281 5.55 4.39 -17.49
CA VAL A 281 4.28 4.35 -16.76
C VAL A 281 4.43 5.18 -15.49
N GLU A 282 3.68 6.26 -15.39
CA GLU A 282 3.68 7.14 -14.22
C GLU A 282 2.96 6.51 -13.02
N ALA A 283 3.43 6.83 -11.80
CA ALA A 283 2.74 6.48 -10.57
C ALA A 283 1.57 7.45 -10.37
N THR A 284 0.40 7.08 -10.90
CA THR A 284 -0.85 7.83 -10.75
C THR A 284 -1.96 6.90 -10.27
N GLU A 285 -2.99 7.45 -9.60
CA GLU A 285 -4.14 6.66 -9.17
C GLU A 285 -4.75 5.85 -10.33
N ALA A 286 -4.90 6.48 -11.50
CA ALA A 286 -5.43 5.82 -12.69
C ALA A 286 -4.56 4.64 -13.16
N ASN A 287 -3.24 4.75 -13.06
CA ASN A 287 -2.33 3.68 -13.45
C ASN A 287 -2.29 2.55 -12.40
N PHE A 288 -2.42 2.88 -11.13
CA PHE A 288 -2.56 1.88 -10.06
C PHE A 288 -3.89 1.11 -10.18
N LEU A 289 -5.01 1.82 -10.32
CA LEU A 289 -6.34 1.20 -10.46
C LEU A 289 -6.45 0.34 -11.73
N ALA A 290 -5.80 0.75 -12.81
CA ALA A 290 -5.76 -0.02 -14.05
C ALA A 290 -4.73 -1.16 -14.04
N GLY A 291 -3.97 -1.36 -12.95
CA GLY A 291 -2.91 -2.36 -12.86
C GLY A 291 -1.71 -2.09 -13.78
N ARG A 292 -1.59 -0.89 -14.33
CA ARG A 292 -0.46 -0.52 -15.20
C ARG A 292 0.81 -0.25 -14.42
N TYR A 293 0.70 0.39 -13.24
CA TYR A 293 1.83 0.54 -12.31
C TYR A 293 1.76 -0.59 -11.29
N PRO A 294 2.77 -1.50 -11.23
CA PRO A 294 2.59 -2.82 -10.61
C PRO A 294 2.77 -2.85 -9.08
N PHE A 295 3.25 -1.76 -8.47
CA PHE A 295 3.58 -1.77 -7.05
C PHE A 295 2.37 -1.41 -6.19
N VAL A 296 1.45 -2.36 -6.07
CA VAL A 296 0.31 -2.29 -5.16
C VAL A 296 0.35 -3.51 -4.25
N ARG A 297 0.27 -3.29 -2.95
CA ARG A 297 0.25 -4.37 -1.96
C ARG A 297 -1.02 -4.35 -1.13
N PRO A 298 -1.53 -5.50 -0.71
CA PRO A 298 -2.67 -5.56 0.18
C PRO A 298 -2.28 -5.14 1.59
N LEU A 299 -3.16 -4.41 2.24
CA LEU A 299 -3.22 -4.27 3.68
C LEU A 299 -4.19 -5.31 4.22
N ILE A 300 -3.76 -6.05 5.22
CA ILE A 300 -4.45 -7.27 5.68
C ILE A 300 -4.68 -7.17 7.18
N LEU A 301 -5.87 -7.52 7.62
CA LEU A 301 -6.14 -7.84 9.02
C LEU A 301 -6.28 -9.35 9.18
N ILE A 302 -5.64 -9.88 10.21
CA ILE A 302 -5.67 -11.28 10.59
C ILE A 302 -6.33 -11.39 11.97
N ILE A 303 -7.29 -12.28 12.10
CA ILE A 303 -7.95 -12.63 13.37
C ILE A 303 -8.05 -14.15 13.50
N ASP A 304 -8.20 -14.63 14.74
CA ASP A 304 -8.66 -15.99 14.97
C ASP A 304 -10.19 -16.02 15.01
N LYS A 305 -10.84 -16.70 14.06
CA LYS A 305 -12.29 -16.80 14.00
C LYS A 305 -12.89 -17.54 15.21
N GLU A 306 -12.18 -18.51 15.78
CA GLU A 306 -12.63 -19.15 17.01
C GLU A 306 -12.73 -18.14 18.17
N ALA A 307 -11.78 -17.21 18.27
CA ALA A 307 -11.79 -16.20 19.31
C ALA A 307 -12.94 -15.18 19.16
N THR A 308 -13.53 -15.03 17.97
CA THR A 308 -14.70 -14.14 17.79
C THR A 308 -15.97 -14.66 18.45
N LYS A 309 -16.04 -15.96 18.73
CA LYS A 309 -17.23 -16.59 19.36
C LYS A 309 -17.42 -16.14 20.83
N THR A 310 -16.39 -15.63 21.47
CA THR A 310 -16.40 -15.25 22.89
C THR A 310 -16.13 -13.77 23.16
N ASP A 311 -15.92 -12.96 22.12
CA ASP A 311 -15.58 -11.54 22.27
C ASP A 311 -16.76 -10.56 22.15
N GLY A 312 -18.00 -11.07 22.23
CA GLY A 312 -19.20 -10.25 22.10
C GLY A 312 -19.38 -9.64 20.70
N GLY A 313 -18.74 -10.21 19.68
CA GLY A 313 -18.82 -9.73 18.29
C GLY A 313 -17.89 -8.55 17.97
N LEU A 314 -16.93 -8.23 18.84
CA LEU A 314 -16.07 -7.07 18.67
C LEU A 314 -15.22 -7.17 17.39
N ARG A 315 -14.51 -8.29 17.20
CA ARG A 315 -13.63 -8.45 16.02
C ARG A 315 -14.42 -8.51 14.72
N GLU A 316 -15.51 -9.27 14.71
CA GLU A 316 -16.39 -9.34 13.53
C GLU A 316 -17.01 -7.96 13.24
N GLY A 317 -17.49 -7.25 14.24
CA GLY A 317 -18.05 -5.90 14.12
C GLY A 317 -17.03 -4.91 13.55
N LEU A 318 -15.78 -4.94 14.04
CA LEU A 318 -14.70 -4.10 13.50
C LEU A 318 -14.39 -4.45 12.05
N LEU A 319 -14.30 -5.74 11.68
CA LEU A 319 -14.05 -6.14 10.29
C LEU A 319 -15.18 -5.68 9.36
N ARG A 320 -16.45 -5.80 9.79
CA ARG A 320 -17.60 -5.30 9.03
C ARG A 320 -17.57 -3.78 8.88
N TYR A 321 -17.18 -3.06 9.93
CA TYR A 321 -16.96 -1.61 9.85
C TYR A 321 -15.87 -1.26 8.86
N VAL A 322 -14.70 -1.89 8.96
CA VAL A 322 -13.55 -1.64 8.07
C VAL A 322 -13.91 -1.89 6.59
N LEU A 323 -14.71 -2.92 6.32
CA LEU A 323 -15.16 -3.28 4.98
C LEU A 323 -16.44 -2.55 4.53
N SER A 324 -17.01 -1.67 5.35
CA SER A 324 -18.15 -0.82 4.97
C SER A 324 -17.68 0.43 4.21
N ARG A 325 -18.65 1.19 3.68
CA ARG A 325 -18.37 2.50 3.07
C ARG A 325 -17.61 3.43 4.02
N ASP A 326 -17.99 3.46 5.30
CA ASP A 326 -17.34 4.32 6.30
C ASP A 326 -15.88 3.93 6.53
N GLY A 327 -15.59 2.63 6.65
CA GLY A 327 -14.23 2.13 6.82
C GLY A 327 -13.36 2.34 5.59
N GLN A 328 -13.91 2.16 4.38
CA GLN A 328 -13.20 2.39 3.13
C GLN A 328 -12.95 3.88 2.87
N LEU A 329 -13.84 4.77 3.33
CA LEU A 329 -13.61 6.21 3.31
C LEU A 329 -12.42 6.62 4.20
N GLU A 330 -12.26 5.99 5.38
CA GLU A 330 -11.08 6.24 6.21
C GLU A 330 -9.79 5.74 5.54
N ALA A 331 -9.85 4.66 4.73
CA ALA A 331 -8.69 4.22 3.94
C ALA A 331 -8.27 5.28 2.92
N ILE A 332 -9.22 5.85 2.17
CA ILE A 332 -8.93 6.94 1.21
C ILE A 332 -8.33 8.17 1.93
N ARG A 333 -8.90 8.58 3.05
CA ARG A 333 -8.40 9.71 3.86
C ARG A 333 -6.99 9.50 4.40
N ALA A 334 -6.63 8.25 4.65
CA ALA A 334 -5.28 7.87 5.09
C ALA A 334 -4.29 7.68 3.93
N GLY A 335 -4.67 7.96 2.67
CA GLY A 335 -3.83 7.86 1.48
C GLY A 335 -3.73 6.44 0.90
N PHE A 336 -4.62 5.53 1.29
CA PHE A 336 -4.72 4.17 0.75
C PHE A 336 -5.86 4.05 -0.25
N PHE A 337 -5.85 2.99 -1.03
CA PHE A 337 -6.91 2.73 -2.00
C PHE A 337 -7.96 1.80 -1.40
N PRO A 338 -9.24 2.09 -1.63
CA PRO A 338 -10.34 1.23 -1.22
C PRO A 338 -10.38 -0.05 -2.05
N LEU A 339 -11.13 -1.02 -1.56
CA LEU A 339 -11.35 -2.27 -2.25
C LEU A 339 -12.56 -2.19 -3.19
N ASP A 340 -12.53 -3.04 -4.22
CA ASP A 340 -13.69 -3.27 -5.08
C ASP A 340 -14.89 -3.79 -4.27
N PRO A 341 -16.11 -3.23 -4.47
CA PRO A 341 -17.29 -3.64 -3.72
C PRO A 341 -17.69 -5.11 -3.88
N ALA A 342 -17.48 -5.71 -5.06
CA ALA A 342 -17.77 -7.13 -5.27
C ALA A 342 -16.77 -8.01 -4.50
N PHE A 343 -15.51 -7.59 -4.44
CA PHE A 343 -14.49 -8.26 -3.64
C PHE A 343 -14.80 -8.17 -2.13
N ILE A 344 -15.24 -7.01 -1.65
CA ILE A 344 -15.68 -6.83 -0.25
C ILE A 344 -16.83 -7.78 0.09
N ARG A 345 -17.87 -7.84 -0.75
CA ARG A 345 -19.00 -8.75 -0.53
C ARG A 345 -18.54 -10.20 -0.38
N LYS A 346 -17.67 -10.67 -1.27
CA LYS A 346 -17.12 -12.03 -1.20
C LYS A 346 -16.37 -12.31 0.11
N GLN A 347 -15.61 -11.32 0.62
CA GLN A 347 -14.92 -11.48 1.90
C GLN A 347 -15.89 -11.53 3.08
N LEU A 348 -16.92 -10.68 3.08
CA LEU A 348 -17.96 -10.64 4.13
C LEU A 348 -18.74 -11.95 4.20
N ASP A 349 -19.04 -12.59 3.07
CA ASP A 349 -19.68 -13.90 3.02
C ASP A 349 -18.82 -14.97 3.72
N GLY A 350 -17.49 -14.91 3.54
CA GLY A 350 -16.53 -15.79 4.19
C GLY A 350 -16.46 -15.64 5.72
N ILE A 351 -16.67 -14.44 6.24
CA ILE A 351 -16.69 -14.17 7.69
C ILE A 351 -17.96 -14.78 8.33
N SER A 352 -19.10 -14.59 7.68
CA SER A 352 -20.42 -14.93 8.25
C SER A 352 -20.70 -16.44 8.32
N GLY A 353 -19.92 -17.29 7.62
CA GLY A 353 -20.25 -18.68 7.38
C GLY A 353 -21.42 -18.82 6.38
N PRO A 354 -21.80 -20.04 5.99
CA PRO A 354 -22.96 -20.23 5.12
C PRO A 354 -24.20 -19.68 5.82
N GLN A 355 -24.80 -18.64 5.24
CA GLN A 355 -26.13 -18.19 5.65
C GLN A 355 -27.09 -19.34 5.33
N VAL A 356 -27.56 -20.03 6.36
CA VAL A 356 -28.70 -20.94 6.21
C VAL A 356 -29.88 -20.05 5.78
N ARG A 357 -30.27 -20.17 4.52
CA ARG A 357 -31.47 -19.53 3.97
C ARG A 357 -32.69 -20.25 4.45
#